data_bb450d75362a885e693b9e13b2bdd396
#
_entry.id   bb450d75362a885e693b9e13b2bdd396
#
_cell.length_a   1.000
_cell.length_b   1.000
_cell.length_c   1.000
_cell.angle_alpha   90.00
_cell.angle_beta   90.00
_cell.angle_gamma   90.00
#
_symmetry.space_group_name_H-M   'P 1'
#
loop_
_entity.id
_entity.type
_entity.pdbx_description
1 polymer ?
#
loop_
_entity_poly.entity_id
_entity_poly.type
_entity_poly.pdbx_seq_one_letter_code
_entity_poly.pdbx_strand_id
1 'polypeptide(L)'
;MIGRSVMAFEEAGARVDRIDLDLCHSHQELSDVWCRLISVGNLRILDNLRLRGIDLLGDHAEDLPPQLREWLDRGRLITASEYLRDQEIRSRVYEAIQSVFTNYRLLVTPTLACAALPNAEDGNTIGPNLVNNVRVDPLIGWCLTYPINFSGHPAASIPAGVTETRLPLGMQVIGKRYADHDVLTASAVFEQVRPWYDTYKICETRQL
;
A
#
# COMPACT_ATOMS: atom_id res chain seq x y z
N MET A 1 -12.73 -3.52 12.67
CA MET A 1 -13.54 -2.57 11.88
C MET A 1 -13.67 -3.03 10.43
N ILE A 2 -12.59 -3.15 9.65
CA ILE A 2 -12.66 -3.62 8.23
C ILE A 2 -13.41 -4.94 8.09
N GLY A 3 -13.19 -5.93 8.96
CA GLY A 3 -13.92 -7.21 8.92
C GLY A 3 -15.44 -7.08 8.99
N ARG A 4 -15.97 -6.02 9.62
CA ARG A 4 -17.42 -5.72 9.59
C ARG A 4 -17.84 -5.07 8.28
N SER A 5 -16.99 -4.22 7.71
CA SER A 5 -17.29 -3.55 6.45
C SER A 5 -17.31 -4.53 5.28
N VAL A 6 -16.45 -5.54 5.30
CA VAL A 6 -16.42 -6.62 4.27
C VAL A 6 -17.75 -7.36 4.18
N MET A 7 -18.50 -7.48 5.30
CA MET A 7 -19.83 -8.13 5.30
C MET A 7 -20.85 -7.42 4.41
N ALA A 8 -20.61 -6.18 4.00
CA ALA A 8 -21.46 -5.50 3.02
C ALA A 8 -21.47 -6.22 1.66
N PHE A 9 -20.43 -6.96 1.32
CA PHE A 9 -20.43 -7.78 0.11
C PHE A 9 -21.39 -8.98 0.23
N GLU A 10 -21.60 -9.55 1.43
CA GLU A 10 -22.62 -10.60 1.63
C GLU A 10 -24.03 -10.01 1.50
N GLU A 11 -24.27 -8.81 2.01
CA GLU A 11 -25.55 -8.11 1.81
C GLU A 11 -25.84 -7.87 0.32
N ALA A 12 -24.77 -7.69 -0.49
CA ALA A 12 -24.86 -7.59 -1.95
C ALA A 12 -24.96 -8.96 -2.66
N GLY A 13 -25.02 -10.07 -1.93
CA GLY A 13 -25.17 -11.42 -2.46
C GLY A 13 -23.86 -12.15 -2.78
N ALA A 14 -22.71 -11.63 -2.40
CA ALA A 14 -21.45 -12.35 -2.52
C ALA A 14 -21.26 -13.33 -1.36
N ARG A 15 -20.47 -14.38 -1.58
CA ARG A 15 -19.95 -15.24 -0.51
C ARG A 15 -18.61 -14.67 -0.03
N VAL A 16 -18.46 -14.49 1.28
CA VAL A 16 -17.25 -13.98 1.90
C VAL A 16 -16.65 -15.06 2.82
N ASP A 17 -15.43 -15.46 2.53
CA ASP A 17 -14.67 -16.41 3.35
C ASP A 17 -13.44 -15.69 3.94
N ARG A 18 -13.13 -15.97 5.20
CA ARG A 18 -11.87 -15.53 5.78
C ARG A 18 -10.79 -16.56 5.44
N ILE A 19 -9.67 -16.06 4.90
CA ILE A 19 -8.52 -16.88 4.55
C ILE A 19 -7.28 -16.36 5.26
N ASP A 20 -6.32 -17.25 5.51
CA ASP A 20 -4.97 -16.88 5.92
C ASP A 20 -4.08 -16.97 4.68
N LEU A 21 -3.57 -15.82 4.24
CA LEU A 21 -2.69 -15.71 3.09
C LEU A 21 -1.24 -15.68 3.57
N ASP A 22 -0.50 -16.75 3.27
CA ASP A 22 0.94 -16.81 3.49
C ASP A 22 1.67 -16.22 2.28
N LEU A 23 2.38 -15.11 2.49
CA LEU A 23 3.22 -14.47 1.47
C LEU A 23 4.64 -15.07 1.41
N CYS A 24 4.89 -16.20 2.10
CA CYS A 24 6.15 -16.94 2.16
C CYS A 24 7.32 -16.17 2.81
N HIS A 25 7.10 -14.95 3.26
CA HIS A 25 8.12 -14.06 3.83
C HIS A 25 7.53 -13.23 4.96
N SER A 26 8.36 -12.84 5.93
CA SER A 26 7.93 -11.94 6.99
C SER A 26 7.62 -10.53 6.44
N HIS A 27 6.75 -9.82 7.13
CA HIS A 27 6.42 -8.43 6.79
C HIS A 27 7.66 -7.53 6.76
N GLN A 28 8.59 -7.74 7.70
CA GLN A 28 9.86 -7.00 7.74
C GLN A 28 10.69 -7.26 6.49
N GLU A 29 10.88 -8.52 6.11
CA GLU A 29 11.64 -8.87 4.92
C GLU A 29 11.01 -8.30 3.64
N LEU A 30 9.68 -8.37 3.52
CA LEU A 30 8.98 -7.80 2.36
C LEU A 30 9.11 -6.27 2.30
N SER A 31 9.06 -5.56 3.44
CA SER A 31 9.28 -4.12 3.45
C SER A 31 10.72 -3.76 3.10
N ASP A 32 11.70 -4.53 3.57
CA ASP A 32 13.11 -4.34 3.21
C ASP A 32 13.35 -4.56 1.70
N VAL A 33 12.74 -5.61 1.13
CA VAL A 33 12.76 -5.85 -0.32
C VAL A 33 12.14 -4.69 -1.09
N TRP A 34 10.98 -4.19 -0.64
CA TRP A 34 10.33 -3.04 -1.24
C TRP A 34 11.24 -1.82 -1.25
N CYS A 35 11.81 -1.48 -0.09
CA CYS A 35 12.70 -0.32 0.04
C CYS A 35 13.94 -0.44 -0.87
N ARG A 36 14.53 -1.64 -1.00
CA ARG A 36 15.65 -1.86 -1.93
C ARG A 36 15.25 -1.69 -3.38
N LEU A 37 14.14 -2.30 -3.81
CA LEU A 37 13.68 -2.21 -5.20
C LEU A 37 13.31 -0.78 -5.58
N ILE A 38 12.61 -0.04 -4.70
CA ILE A 38 12.23 1.36 -4.97
C ILE A 38 13.45 2.27 -4.98
N SER A 39 14.46 2.01 -4.13
CA SER A 39 15.70 2.76 -4.10
C SER A 39 16.44 2.69 -5.44
N VAL A 40 16.59 1.49 -6.00
CA VAL A 40 17.18 1.30 -7.34
C VAL A 40 16.34 1.98 -8.43
N GLY A 41 15.00 1.85 -8.36
CA GLY A 41 14.08 2.51 -9.28
C GLY A 41 14.21 4.04 -9.25
N ASN A 42 14.29 4.62 -8.05
CA ASN A 42 14.44 6.06 -7.86
C ASN A 42 15.77 6.58 -8.42
N LEU A 43 16.89 5.85 -8.25
CA LEU A 43 18.16 6.22 -8.88
C LEU A 43 17.99 6.38 -10.40
N ARG A 44 17.30 5.45 -11.05
CA ARG A 44 17.06 5.54 -12.49
C ARG A 44 16.17 6.73 -12.87
N ILE A 45 15.17 7.06 -12.04
CA ILE A 45 14.32 8.25 -12.25
C ILE A 45 15.17 9.52 -12.16
N LEU A 46 16.03 9.63 -11.16
CA LEU A 46 16.92 10.77 -10.98
C LEU A 46 17.92 10.93 -12.14
N ASP A 47 18.50 9.83 -12.62
CA ASP A 47 19.35 9.87 -13.82
C ASP A 47 18.60 10.41 -15.04
N ASN A 48 17.35 9.99 -15.24
CA ASN A 48 16.52 10.48 -16.34
C ASN A 48 16.19 11.97 -16.20
N LEU A 49 15.94 12.47 -14.99
CA LEU A 49 15.71 13.89 -14.73
C LEU A 49 16.98 14.70 -15.00
N ARG A 50 18.13 14.20 -14.55
CA ARG A 50 19.42 14.85 -14.80
C ARG A 50 19.73 14.98 -16.30
N LEU A 51 19.42 13.96 -17.10
CA LEU A 51 19.54 14.03 -18.57
C LEU A 51 18.63 15.10 -19.20
N ARG A 52 17.59 15.53 -18.51
CA ARG A 52 16.69 16.62 -18.91
C ARG A 52 17.08 17.98 -18.31
N GLY A 53 18.24 18.07 -17.65
CA GLY A 53 18.74 19.30 -17.03
C GLY A 53 18.20 19.60 -15.64
N ILE A 54 17.56 18.61 -14.96
CA ILE A 54 17.05 18.75 -13.59
C ILE A 54 17.91 17.88 -12.68
N ASP A 55 18.87 18.50 -11.97
CA ASP A 55 19.75 17.79 -11.03
C ASP A 55 19.19 17.89 -9.59
N LEU A 56 18.34 16.92 -9.21
CA LEU A 56 17.76 16.88 -7.86
C LEU A 56 18.78 16.54 -6.77
N LEU A 57 19.93 15.95 -7.10
CA LEU A 57 20.96 15.63 -6.13
C LEU A 57 22.05 16.71 -6.04
N GLY A 58 22.09 17.61 -7.01
CA GLY A 58 22.95 18.79 -7.01
C GLY A 58 22.18 20.04 -6.58
N ASP A 59 21.60 20.73 -7.55
CA ASP A 59 21.02 22.07 -7.36
C ASP A 59 19.77 22.09 -6.47
N HIS A 60 19.09 20.92 -6.31
CA HIS A 60 17.84 20.76 -5.56
C HIS A 60 17.97 19.77 -4.39
N ALA A 61 19.18 19.50 -3.92
CA ALA A 61 19.39 18.49 -2.87
C ALA A 61 18.67 18.83 -1.55
N GLU A 62 18.50 20.12 -1.25
CA GLU A 62 17.79 20.57 -0.04
C GLU A 62 16.27 20.39 -0.12
N ASP A 63 15.72 20.27 -1.33
CA ASP A 63 14.28 20.03 -1.55
C ASP A 63 13.90 18.56 -1.34
N LEU A 64 14.88 17.65 -1.24
CA LEU A 64 14.64 16.24 -1.05
C LEU A 64 14.49 15.88 0.44
N PRO A 65 13.44 15.10 0.82
CA PRO A 65 13.32 14.57 2.16
C PRO A 65 14.56 13.77 2.59
N PRO A 66 15.03 13.90 3.85
CA PRO A 66 16.21 13.18 4.34
C PRO A 66 16.14 11.66 4.12
N GLN A 67 14.96 11.06 4.30
CA GLN A 67 14.74 9.63 4.12
C GLN A 67 14.93 9.19 2.65
N LEU A 68 14.52 10.03 1.69
CA LEU A 68 14.72 9.71 0.28
C LEU A 68 16.21 9.70 -0.06
N ARG A 69 16.99 10.65 0.47
CA ARG A 69 18.45 10.68 0.29
C ARG A 69 19.09 9.41 0.84
N GLU A 70 18.73 9.01 2.08
CA GLU A 70 19.20 7.77 2.68
C GLU A 70 18.88 6.53 1.81
N TRP A 71 17.67 6.44 1.27
CA TRP A 71 17.30 5.35 0.38
C TRP A 71 18.11 5.33 -0.91
N LEU A 72 18.37 6.48 -1.50
CA LEU A 72 19.20 6.59 -2.70
C LEU A 72 20.64 6.13 -2.44
N ASP A 73 21.22 6.51 -1.29
CA ASP A 73 22.55 6.09 -0.92
C ASP A 73 22.63 4.58 -0.68
N ARG A 74 21.66 4.00 -0.01
CA ARG A 74 21.51 2.54 0.10
C ARG A 74 21.33 1.87 -1.26
N GLY A 75 20.52 2.44 -2.14
CA GLY A 75 20.27 1.93 -3.48
C GLY A 75 21.53 1.80 -4.34
N ARG A 76 22.49 2.72 -4.18
CA ARG A 76 23.80 2.67 -4.88
C ARG A 76 24.68 1.49 -4.47
N LEU A 77 24.44 0.95 -3.28
CA LEU A 77 25.22 -0.16 -2.74
C LEU A 77 24.64 -1.54 -3.12
N ILE A 78 23.44 -1.59 -3.68
CA ILE A 78 22.76 -2.83 -4.03
C ILE A 78 23.44 -3.44 -5.25
N THR A 79 23.90 -4.68 -5.09
CA THR A 79 24.52 -5.43 -6.18
C THR A 79 23.47 -6.00 -7.14
N ALA A 80 23.87 -6.33 -8.36
CA ALA A 80 22.99 -7.00 -9.33
C ALA A 80 22.46 -8.34 -8.79
N SER A 81 23.27 -9.09 -8.04
CA SER A 81 22.86 -10.36 -7.44
C SER A 81 21.78 -10.16 -6.36
N GLU A 82 21.91 -9.15 -5.51
CA GLU A 82 20.88 -8.82 -4.52
C GLU A 82 19.59 -8.37 -5.17
N TYR A 83 19.67 -7.52 -6.20
CA TYR A 83 18.51 -7.08 -6.96
C TYR A 83 17.77 -8.26 -7.60
N LEU A 84 18.48 -9.22 -8.19
CA LEU A 84 17.87 -10.41 -8.79
C LEU A 84 17.18 -11.29 -7.73
N ARG A 85 17.82 -11.49 -6.57
CA ARG A 85 17.21 -12.20 -5.44
C ARG A 85 15.92 -11.51 -4.96
N ASP A 86 15.90 -10.18 -4.88
CA ASP A 86 14.70 -9.43 -4.52
C ASP A 86 13.58 -9.60 -5.57
N GLN A 87 13.92 -9.73 -6.86
CA GLN A 87 12.95 -10.04 -7.91
C GLN A 87 12.37 -11.47 -7.77
N GLU A 88 13.16 -12.44 -7.29
CA GLU A 88 12.67 -13.80 -6.99
C GLU A 88 11.66 -13.77 -5.83
N ILE A 89 11.96 -13.02 -4.76
CA ILE A 89 11.03 -12.82 -3.63
C ILE A 89 9.73 -12.19 -4.14
N ARG A 90 9.81 -11.15 -4.95
CA ARG A 90 8.67 -10.52 -5.59
C ARG A 90 7.82 -11.53 -6.39
N SER A 91 8.45 -12.45 -7.12
CA SER A 91 7.75 -13.48 -7.90
C SER A 91 6.99 -14.46 -6.99
N ARG A 92 7.57 -14.85 -5.85
CA ARG A 92 6.89 -15.71 -4.87
C ARG A 92 5.66 -15.02 -4.26
N VAL A 93 5.75 -13.73 -3.94
CA VAL A 93 4.60 -12.93 -3.49
C VAL A 93 3.50 -12.90 -4.55
N TYR A 94 3.88 -12.73 -5.83
CA TYR A 94 2.93 -12.81 -6.94
C TYR A 94 2.22 -14.16 -6.98
N GLU A 95 2.95 -15.26 -6.89
CA GLU A 95 2.39 -16.62 -6.92
C GLU A 95 1.44 -16.87 -5.74
N ALA A 96 1.81 -16.43 -4.53
CA ALA A 96 0.98 -16.54 -3.35
C ALA A 96 -0.36 -15.79 -3.51
N ILE A 97 -0.32 -14.54 -3.98
CA ILE A 97 -1.54 -13.74 -4.21
C ILE A 97 -2.35 -14.32 -5.36
N GLN A 98 -1.69 -14.73 -6.46
CA GLN A 98 -2.35 -15.32 -7.63
C GLN A 98 -3.08 -16.63 -7.26
N SER A 99 -2.57 -17.41 -6.32
CA SER A 99 -3.21 -18.66 -5.89
C SER A 99 -4.59 -18.45 -5.28
N VAL A 100 -4.84 -17.33 -4.63
CA VAL A 100 -6.15 -16.95 -4.08
C VAL A 100 -7.20 -16.93 -5.18
N PHE A 101 -6.86 -16.42 -6.36
CA PHE A 101 -7.76 -16.25 -7.49
C PHE A 101 -8.09 -17.55 -8.24
N THR A 102 -7.61 -18.69 -7.76
CA THR A 102 -8.09 -20.01 -8.19
C THR A 102 -9.50 -20.29 -7.65
N ASN A 103 -9.79 -19.82 -6.43
CA ASN A 103 -11.04 -20.09 -5.73
C ASN A 103 -11.90 -18.85 -5.49
N TYR A 104 -11.30 -17.65 -5.54
CA TYR A 104 -11.96 -16.39 -5.24
C TYR A 104 -11.85 -15.42 -6.40
N ARG A 105 -12.86 -14.60 -6.59
CA ARG A 105 -12.87 -13.55 -7.62
C ARG A 105 -12.13 -12.29 -7.14
N LEU A 106 -12.19 -12.02 -5.86
CA LEU A 106 -11.59 -10.86 -5.21
C LEU A 106 -10.88 -11.27 -3.92
N LEU A 107 -9.84 -10.55 -3.58
CA LEU A 107 -9.20 -10.57 -2.26
C LEU A 107 -9.43 -9.19 -1.61
N VAL A 108 -9.81 -9.19 -0.35
CA VAL A 108 -10.06 -7.94 0.40
C VAL A 108 -9.17 -7.88 1.62
N THR A 109 -8.49 -6.76 1.81
CA THR A 109 -7.62 -6.51 2.96
C THR A 109 -7.84 -5.09 3.49
N PRO A 110 -7.42 -4.76 4.73
CA PRO A 110 -7.23 -3.36 5.09
C PRO A 110 -6.22 -2.69 4.13
N THR A 111 -6.37 -1.40 3.85
CA THR A 111 -5.37 -0.63 3.09
C THR A 111 -4.13 -0.35 3.94
N LEU A 112 -4.33 -0.04 5.21
CA LEU A 112 -3.27 0.25 6.18
C LEU A 112 -3.42 -0.65 7.42
N ALA A 113 -2.33 -0.95 8.07
CA ALA A 113 -2.29 -1.74 9.31
C ALA A 113 -2.60 -0.92 10.56
N CYS A 114 -2.69 0.39 10.45
CA CYS A 114 -3.04 1.32 11.55
C CYS A 114 -4.01 2.40 11.06
N ALA A 115 -4.59 3.15 11.99
CA ALA A 115 -5.37 4.33 11.68
C ALA A 115 -4.47 5.47 11.16
N ALA A 116 -5.11 6.56 10.67
CA ALA A 116 -4.38 7.75 10.25
C ALA A 116 -3.47 8.28 11.37
N LEU A 117 -2.28 8.70 10.99
CA LEU A 117 -1.24 9.21 11.88
C LEU A 117 -1.33 10.73 12.02
N PRO A 118 -0.93 11.31 13.16
CA PRO A 118 -0.74 12.74 13.27
C PRO A 118 0.33 13.21 12.26
N ASN A 119 0.10 14.37 11.64
CA ASN A 119 1.12 15.00 10.83
C ASN A 119 2.27 15.50 11.70
N ALA A 120 3.50 15.36 11.22
CA ALA A 120 4.65 15.98 11.84
C ALA A 120 4.62 17.51 11.62
N GLU A 121 5.11 18.28 12.60
CA GLU A 121 5.16 19.74 12.52
C GLU A 121 6.06 20.27 11.40
N ASP A 122 7.14 19.51 11.12
CA ASP A 122 8.09 19.79 10.04
C ASP A 122 7.62 19.29 8.65
N GLY A 123 6.40 18.74 8.57
CA GLY A 123 5.84 18.18 7.34
C GLY A 123 6.39 16.80 6.96
N ASN A 124 7.34 16.26 7.72
CA ASN A 124 7.98 14.96 7.45
C ASN A 124 7.34 13.84 8.28
N THR A 125 6.07 13.55 8.02
CA THR A 125 5.31 12.50 8.72
C THR A 125 5.85 11.13 8.35
N ILE A 126 6.26 10.36 9.35
CA ILE A 126 6.65 8.94 9.24
C ILE A 126 5.68 8.07 10.03
N GLY A 127 5.61 6.80 9.66
CA GLY A 127 4.71 5.83 10.27
C GLY A 127 5.17 5.32 11.64
N PRO A 128 4.37 4.42 12.24
CA PRO A 128 4.72 3.82 13.51
C PRO A 128 5.87 2.81 13.36
N ASN A 129 6.64 2.64 14.43
CA ASN A 129 7.65 1.58 14.53
C ASN A 129 7.06 0.21 14.95
N LEU A 130 5.83 0.21 15.48
CA LEU A 130 5.15 -0.96 16.01
C LEU A 130 3.68 -0.97 15.56
N VAL A 131 3.22 -2.13 15.09
CA VAL A 131 1.80 -2.42 14.84
C VAL A 131 1.46 -3.74 15.54
N ASN A 132 0.48 -3.74 16.44
CA ASN A 132 0.11 -4.91 17.24
C ASN A 132 1.31 -5.59 17.93
N ASN A 133 2.24 -4.81 18.47
CA ASN A 133 3.50 -5.26 19.09
C ASN A 133 4.49 -5.94 18.11
N VAL A 134 4.25 -5.89 16.83
CA VAL A 134 5.19 -6.34 15.80
C VAL A 134 5.95 -5.13 15.27
N ARG A 135 7.27 -5.24 15.20
CA ARG A 135 8.11 -4.19 14.61
C ARG A 135 7.86 -4.08 13.12
N VAL A 136 7.68 -2.86 12.65
CA VAL A 136 7.46 -2.54 11.23
C VAL A 136 8.40 -1.43 10.80
N ASP A 137 8.73 -1.38 9.51
CA ASP A 137 9.45 -0.26 8.93
C ASP A 137 8.56 0.99 8.96
N PRO A 138 9.02 2.12 9.56
CA PRO A 138 8.19 3.31 9.71
C PRO A 138 7.87 4.03 8.40
N LEU A 139 8.56 3.74 7.31
CA LEU A 139 8.29 4.35 6.02
C LEU A 139 7.23 3.59 5.23
N ILE A 140 7.23 2.25 5.29
CA ILE A 140 6.35 1.44 4.46
C ILE A 140 5.73 0.22 5.16
N GLY A 141 6.31 -0.30 6.24
CA GLY A 141 5.91 -1.56 6.85
C GLY A 141 4.51 -1.58 7.45
N TRP A 142 3.88 -0.43 7.64
CA TRP A 142 2.49 -0.26 8.08
C TRP A 142 1.50 -0.15 6.92
N CYS A 143 1.97 -0.01 5.67
CA CYS A 143 1.14 -0.01 4.47
C CYS A 143 0.93 -1.44 4.00
N LEU A 144 -0.31 -1.86 3.77
CA LEU A 144 -0.63 -3.18 3.24
C LEU A 144 -0.77 -3.20 1.71
N THR A 145 -0.40 -2.10 1.06
CA THR A 145 -0.51 -1.91 -0.38
C THR A 145 0.75 -2.35 -1.14
N TYR A 146 1.94 -2.26 -0.53
CA TYR A 146 3.18 -2.59 -1.24
C TYR A 146 3.28 -4.06 -1.68
N PRO A 147 2.77 -5.08 -0.94
CA PRO A 147 2.78 -6.46 -1.44
C PRO A 147 1.97 -6.62 -2.73
N ILE A 148 0.89 -5.84 -2.87
CA ILE A 148 0.06 -5.87 -4.08
C ILE A 148 0.77 -5.16 -5.25
N ASN A 149 1.54 -4.10 -4.96
CA ASN A 149 2.39 -3.48 -5.97
C ASN A 149 3.50 -4.42 -6.47
N PHE A 150 4.01 -5.35 -5.63
CA PHE A 150 4.91 -6.40 -6.09
C PHE A 150 4.27 -7.27 -7.18
N SER A 151 3.02 -7.64 -6.96
CA SER A 151 2.32 -8.60 -7.80
C SER A 151 1.71 -7.97 -9.06
N GLY A 152 1.45 -6.65 -9.04
CA GLY A 152 0.82 -5.93 -10.13
C GLY A 152 -0.62 -6.38 -10.41
N HIS A 153 -1.33 -6.88 -9.41
CA HIS A 153 -2.76 -7.11 -9.47
C HIS A 153 -3.51 -5.77 -9.42
N PRO A 154 -4.62 -5.61 -10.16
CA PRO A 154 -5.46 -4.44 -10.04
C PRO A 154 -6.02 -4.35 -8.62
N ALA A 155 -5.98 -3.17 -8.03
CA ALA A 155 -6.49 -2.94 -6.69
C ALA A 155 -7.05 -1.52 -6.55
N ALA A 156 -8.09 -1.40 -5.73
CA ALA A 156 -8.67 -0.13 -5.32
C ALA A 156 -8.69 -0.03 -3.80
N SER A 157 -8.37 1.13 -3.25
CA SER A 157 -8.67 1.44 -1.86
C SER A 157 -9.96 2.23 -1.78
N ILE A 158 -10.96 1.67 -1.13
CA ILE A 158 -12.28 2.27 -1.00
C ILE A 158 -12.55 2.65 0.46
N PRO A 159 -13.35 3.71 0.71
CA PRO A 159 -13.76 4.10 2.05
C PRO A 159 -14.58 2.99 2.71
N ALA A 160 -14.11 2.48 3.85
CA ALA A 160 -14.74 1.37 4.57
C ALA A 160 -15.42 1.80 5.89
N GLY A 161 -15.43 3.09 6.17
CA GLY A 161 -16.00 3.67 7.37
C GLY A 161 -15.03 4.59 8.10
N VAL A 162 -15.33 4.87 9.35
CA VAL A 162 -14.52 5.75 10.21
C VAL A 162 -14.22 5.07 11.54
N THR A 163 -13.12 5.48 12.17
CA THR A 163 -12.78 5.09 13.54
C THR A 163 -13.74 5.73 14.55
N GLU A 164 -13.64 5.32 15.83
CA GLU A 164 -14.35 5.99 16.94
C GLU A 164 -13.97 7.47 17.05
N THR A 165 -12.75 7.82 16.66
CA THR A 165 -12.27 9.21 16.60
C THR A 165 -12.59 9.90 15.27
N ARG A 166 -13.46 9.31 14.45
CA ARG A 166 -13.94 9.83 13.15
C ARG A 166 -12.82 9.97 12.08
N LEU A 167 -11.75 9.22 12.19
CA LEU A 167 -10.73 9.13 11.14
C LEU A 167 -11.15 8.12 10.07
N PRO A 168 -10.92 8.39 8.78
CA PRO A 168 -11.32 7.49 7.71
C PRO A 168 -10.52 6.19 7.73
N LEU A 169 -11.17 5.09 7.32
CA LEU A 169 -10.56 3.79 7.14
C LEU A 169 -10.68 3.37 5.68
N GLY A 170 -9.60 2.86 5.12
CA GLY A 170 -9.55 2.30 3.78
C GLY A 170 -9.60 0.77 3.79
N MET A 171 -10.32 0.22 2.83
CA MET A 171 -10.36 -1.21 2.52
C MET A 171 -9.83 -1.42 1.11
N GLN A 172 -8.87 -2.31 0.94
CA GLN A 172 -8.28 -2.63 -0.34
C GLN A 172 -9.02 -3.80 -0.98
N VAL A 173 -9.57 -3.59 -2.17
CA VAL A 173 -10.20 -4.60 -3.02
C VAL A 173 -9.24 -4.94 -4.15
N ILE A 174 -8.86 -6.20 -4.27
CA ILE A 174 -7.83 -6.70 -5.18
C ILE A 174 -8.47 -7.71 -6.11
N GLY A 175 -8.24 -7.58 -7.40
CA GLY A 175 -8.72 -8.48 -8.44
C GLY A 175 -7.63 -9.37 -9.03
N LYS A 176 -8.05 -10.40 -9.76
CA LYS A 176 -7.15 -11.18 -10.60
C LYS A 176 -6.40 -10.26 -11.57
N ARG A 177 -5.19 -10.62 -11.96
CA ARG A 177 -4.42 -9.85 -12.93
C ARG A 177 -5.22 -9.57 -14.20
N TYR A 178 -5.23 -8.31 -14.64
CA TYR A 178 -6.03 -7.76 -15.76
C TYR A 178 -7.56 -7.77 -15.55
N ALA A 179 -8.04 -8.06 -14.34
CA ALA A 179 -9.47 -8.00 -14.03
C ALA A 179 -9.84 -6.66 -13.36
N ASP A 180 -9.40 -5.54 -13.92
CA ASP A 180 -9.68 -4.19 -13.41
C ASP A 180 -11.19 -3.93 -13.30
N HIS A 181 -11.95 -4.44 -14.27
CA HIS A 181 -13.42 -4.35 -14.28
C HIS A 181 -14.04 -4.99 -13.03
N ASP A 182 -13.52 -6.12 -12.54
CA ASP A 182 -14.03 -6.77 -11.33
C ASP A 182 -13.81 -5.91 -10.09
N VAL A 183 -12.65 -5.25 -9.99
CA VAL A 183 -12.33 -4.35 -8.90
C VAL A 183 -13.24 -3.11 -8.92
N LEU A 184 -13.44 -2.50 -10.09
CA LEU A 184 -14.33 -1.35 -10.24
C LEU A 184 -15.79 -1.72 -9.94
N THR A 185 -16.25 -2.87 -10.44
CA THR A 185 -17.61 -3.36 -10.17
C THR A 185 -17.83 -3.61 -8.68
N ALA A 186 -16.90 -4.28 -8.01
CA ALA A 186 -16.99 -4.51 -6.57
C ALA A 186 -16.98 -3.21 -5.77
N SER A 187 -16.16 -2.25 -6.17
CA SER A 187 -16.12 -0.92 -5.54
C SER A 187 -17.44 -0.18 -5.68
N ALA A 188 -18.06 -0.21 -6.88
CA ALA A 188 -19.36 0.40 -7.13
C ALA A 188 -20.48 -0.30 -6.34
N VAL A 189 -20.48 -1.63 -6.28
CA VAL A 189 -21.44 -2.39 -5.47
C VAL A 189 -21.30 -2.04 -3.98
N PHE A 190 -20.06 -1.97 -3.48
CA PHE A 190 -19.84 -1.58 -2.09
C PHE A 190 -20.35 -0.16 -1.80
N GLU A 191 -20.11 0.80 -2.70
CA GLU A 191 -20.59 2.18 -2.57
C GLU A 191 -22.13 2.25 -2.53
N GLN A 192 -22.83 1.42 -3.30
CA GLN A 192 -24.29 1.34 -3.26
C GLN A 192 -24.82 0.83 -1.92
N VAL A 193 -24.18 -0.19 -1.33
CA VAL A 193 -24.58 -0.79 -0.04
C VAL A 193 -24.12 0.07 1.14
N ARG A 194 -22.98 0.71 1.01
CA ARG A 194 -22.34 1.57 2.05
C ARG A 194 -21.91 2.90 1.44
N PRO A 195 -22.85 3.78 1.12
CA PRO A 195 -22.54 5.09 0.56
C PRO A 195 -21.68 5.90 1.55
N TRP A 196 -20.62 6.47 1.05
CA TRP A 196 -19.60 7.19 1.85
C TRP A 196 -19.52 8.69 1.55
N TYR A 197 -20.20 9.16 0.50
CA TYR A 197 -20.15 10.56 0.06
C TYR A 197 -20.60 11.55 1.16
N ASP A 198 -21.51 11.15 2.05
CA ASP A 198 -21.93 12.00 3.18
C ASP A 198 -20.82 12.22 4.21
N THR A 199 -19.79 11.38 4.25
CA THR A 199 -18.65 11.55 5.15
C THR A 199 -17.82 12.78 4.80
N TYR A 200 -17.80 13.22 3.55
CA TYR A 200 -17.08 14.44 3.13
C TYR A 200 -17.73 15.72 3.66
N LYS A 201 -19.00 15.72 4.04
CA LYS A 201 -19.65 16.85 4.70
C LYS A 201 -18.99 17.23 6.02
N ILE A 202 -18.24 16.30 6.63
CA ILE A 202 -17.43 16.56 7.81
C ILE A 202 -16.36 17.62 7.52
N CYS A 203 -15.82 17.65 6.31
CA CYS A 203 -14.79 18.61 5.92
C CYS A 203 -15.33 20.03 5.83
N GLU A 204 -16.62 20.21 5.50
CA GLU A 204 -17.27 21.52 5.39
C GLU A 204 -17.48 22.20 6.76
N THR A 205 -17.62 21.40 7.81
CA THR A 205 -17.94 21.85 9.17
C THR A 205 -16.74 21.81 10.13
N ARG A 206 -15.62 21.24 9.68
CA ARG A 206 -14.42 21.10 10.51
C ARG A 206 -13.70 22.46 10.58
N GLN A 207 -13.61 23.03 11.77
CA GLN A 207 -12.67 24.13 12.03
C GLN A 207 -11.25 23.57 11.97
N LEU A 208 -10.43 24.14 11.10
CA LEU A 208 -8.99 23.84 10.99
C LEU A 208 -8.24 24.53 12.13
#